data_e672ed31ff41a213d16bdca37d1f1a53
#
_entry.id   e672ed31ff41a213d16bdca37d1f1a53
#
_cell.length_a   1.000
_cell.length_b   1.000
_cell.length_c   1.000
_cell.angle_alpha   90.00
_cell.angle_beta   90.00
_cell.angle_gamma   90.00
#
_symmetry.space_group_name_H-M   'P 1'
#
loop_
_entity.id
_entity.type
_entity.pdbx_description
1 polymer ?
#
loop_
_entity_poly.entity_id
_entity_poly.type
_entity_poly.pdbx_seq_one_letter_code
_entity_poly.pdbx_strand_id
1 'polypeptide(L)'
;MVNKQKLLGLTKIALIFLLAFFAGRLAASRFSPAASSRVQPEADNWGLSFQEEGQPPIANASVQELEQYDAYYAEDTEEKVLYLTFDCGYENGNTPLILDALKKHNVPATFFVVGTFIRDSPDMVKRMAEEGH
;
A
#
# COMPACT_ATOMS: atom_id res chain seq x y z
N MET A 1 -10.85 17.33 66.76
CA MET A 1 -11.64 16.08 66.59
C MET A 1 -12.18 16.03 65.16
N VAL A 2 -11.73 15.15 64.33
CA VAL A 2 -12.24 15.00 62.97
C VAL A 2 -13.63 14.40 63.00
N ASN A 3 -14.59 15.04 62.34
CA ASN A 3 -15.97 14.62 62.35
C ASN A 3 -16.11 13.27 61.64
N LYS A 4 -16.49 12.22 62.39
CA LYS A 4 -16.66 10.84 61.93
C LYS A 4 -17.51 10.73 60.65
N GLN A 5 -18.53 11.59 60.52
CA GLN A 5 -19.40 11.61 59.32
C GLN A 5 -18.70 12.15 58.09
N LYS A 6 -17.80 13.15 58.22
CA LYS A 6 -17.01 13.66 57.10
C LYS A 6 -15.96 12.63 56.63
N LEU A 7 -15.38 11.87 57.59
CA LEU A 7 -14.42 10.80 57.26
C LEU A 7 -15.10 9.65 56.50
N LEU A 8 -16.33 9.27 56.92
CA LEU A 8 -17.12 8.22 56.29
C LEU A 8 -17.59 8.62 54.87
N GLY A 9 -17.85 9.91 54.64
CA GLY A 9 -18.13 10.46 53.30
C GLY A 9 -16.93 10.41 52.36
N LEU A 10 -15.76 10.79 52.82
CA LEU A 10 -14.51 10.74 52.06
C LEU A 10 -14.11 9.30 51.67
N THR A 11 -14.28 8.34 52.57
CA THR A 11 -14.00 6.92 52.28
C THR A 11 -14.96 6.34 51.24
N LYS A 12 -16.24 6.72 51.24
CA LYS A 12 -17.22 6.29 50.23
C LYS A 12 -16.87 6.85 48.85
N ILE A 13 -16.48 8.12 48.77
CA ILE A 13 -16.08 8.78 47.51
C ILE A 13 -14.79 8.12 46.94
N ALA A 14 -13.80 7.89 47.79
CA ALA A 14 -12.58 7.21 47.40
C ALA A 14 -12.85 5.79 46.87
N LEU A 15 -13.77 5.04 47.49
CA LEU A 15 -14.13 3.70 47.04
C LEU A 15 -14.84 3.70 45.68
N ILE A 16 -15.69 4.72 45.42
CA ILE A 16 -16.36 4.88 44.11
C ILE A 16 -15.32 5.16 43.01
N PHE A 17 -14.37 6.05 43.27
CA PHE A 17 -13.29 6.32 42.30
C PHE A 17 -12.42 5.10 42.06
N LEU A 18 -12.12 4.32 43.10
CA LEU A 18 -11.34 3.09 42.97
C LEU A 18 -12.08 2.05 42.10
N LEU A 19 -13.37 1.85 42.36
CA LEU A 19 -14.23 0.94 41.60
C LEU A 19 -14.36 1.39 40.11
N ALA A 20 -14.56 2.69 39.88
CA ALA A 20 -14.61 3.25 38.53
C ALA A 20 -13.29 3.08 37.78
N PHE A 21 -12.15 3.25 38.46
CA PHE A 21 -10.81 3.05 37.89
C PHE A 21 -10.58 1.58 37.49
N PHE A 22 -10.94 0.63 38.35
CA PHE A 22 -10.83 -0.80 38.06
C PHE A 22 -11.79 -1.25 36.95
N ALA A 23 -13.04 -0.75 36.96
CA ALA A 23 -14.01 -1.04 35.92
C ALA A 23 -13.54 -0.47 34.55
N GLY A 24 -12.98 0.74 34.56
CA GLY A 24 -12.40 1.36 33.36
C GLY A 24 -11.22 0.55 32.79
N ARG A 25 -10.34 0.04 33.66
CA ARG A 25 -9.24 -0.83 33.23
C ARG A 25 -9.72 -2.18 32.69
N LEU A 26 -10.73 -2.78 33.28
CA LEU A 26 -11.34 -4.03 32.82
C LEU A 26 -12.04 -3.84 31.45
N ALA A 27 -12.70 -2.70 31.24
CA ALA A 27 -13.31 -2.35 29.97
C ALA A 27 -12.23 -2.06 28.90
N ALA A 28 -11.18 -1.31 29.27
CA ALA A 28 -10.07 -1.02 28.35
C ALA A 28 -9.33 -2.28 27.90
N SER A 29 -9.18 -3.30 28.78
CA SER A 29 -8.55 -4.57 28.42
C SER A 29 -9.41 -5.42 27.47
N ARG A 30 -10.73 -5.21 27.43
CA ARG A 30 -11.65 -5.89 26.51
C ARG A 30 -11.79 -5.15 25.17
N PHE A 31 -11.50 -3.83 25.16
CA PHE A 31 -11.50 -2.98 23.98
C PHE A 31 -10.10 -2.65 23.48
N SER A 32 -9.05 -3.30 23.97
CA SER A 32 -7.80 -3.31 23.20
C SER A 32 -8.17 -3.87 21.85
N PRO A 33 -8.09 -3.06 20.76
CA PRO A 33 -8.12 -3.67 19.44
C PRO A 33 -7.03 -4.71 19.52
N ALA A 34 -7.39 -5.97 19.24
CA ALA A 34 -6.39 -7.00 19.05
C ALA A 34 -5.37 -6.31 18.15
N ALA A 35 -4.18 -6.07 18.68
CA ALA A 35 -3.06 -5.74 17.86
C ALA A 35 -3.04 -6.90 16.89
N SER A 36 -3.67 -6.69 15.75
CA SER A 36 -3.44 -7.48 14.57
C SER A 36 -1.93 -7.48 14.52
N SER A 37 -1.33 -8.52 15.05
CA SER A 37 0.02 -8.90 14.67
C SER A 37 -0.14 -9.13 13.18
N ARG A 38 -0.05 -8.01 12.41
CA ARG A 38 0.44 -8.11 11.07
C ARG A 38 1.78 -8.82 11.25
N VAL A 39 1.75 -10.14 11.09
CA VAL A 39 2.90 -10.83 10.54
C VAL A 39 3.12 -10.04 9.26
N GLN A 40 3.98 -9.01 9.34
CA GLN A 40 4.61 -8.54 8.14
C GLN A 40 5.31 -9.79 7.65
N PRO A 41 4.90 -10.39 6.51
CA PRO A 41 5.79 -11.30 5.85
C PRO A 41 7.09 -10.50 5.77
N GLU A 42 8.20 -11.08 6.23
CA GLU A 42 9.51 -10.51 5.96
C GLU A 42 9.44 -10.18 4.47
N ALA A 43 9.39 -8.87 4.17
CA ALA A 43 9.28 -8.44 2.80
C ALA A 43 10.61 -8.81 2.19
N ASP A 44 10.69 -10.01 1.64
CA ASP A 44 11.79 -10.38 0.79
C ASP A 44 11.85 -9.28 -0.28
N ASN A 45 13.01 -8.62 -0.35
CA ASN A 45 13.20 -7.54 -1.28
C ASN A 45 12.85 -8.04 -2.68
N TRP A 46 11.81 -7.46 -3.29
CA TRP A 46 11.45 -7.77 -4.66
C TRP A 46 12.60 -7.44 -5.59
N GLY A 47 12.89 -8.34 -6.52
CA GLY A 47 13.90 -8.11 -7.53
C GLY A 47 13.81 -9.08 -8.70
N LEU A 48 14.27 -8.60 -9.85
CA LEU A 48 14.43 -9.37 -11.08
C LEU A 48 15.92 -9.59 -11.36
N SER A 49 16.25 -10.77 -11.83
CA SER A 49 17.60 -11.15 -12.28
C SER A 49 17.56 -11.54 -13.75
N PHE A 50 18.30 -10.80 -14.59
CA PHE A 50 18.48 -11.09 -16.00
C PHE A 50 19.75 -11.93 -16.17
N GLN A 51 19.61 -13.23 -16.40
CA GLN A 51 20.70 -14.20 -16.39
C GLN A 51 21.20 -14.54 -17.78
N GLU A 52 20.29 -14.69 -18.73
CA GLU A 52 20.57 -15.08 -20.10
C GLU A 52 19.89 -14.15 -21.11
N GLU A 53 20.60 -13.80 -22.18
CA GLU A 53 20.04 -12.97 -23.23
C GLU A 53 18.89 -13.71 -23.95
N GLY A 54 17.77 -13.05 -24.14
CA GLY A 54 16.59 -13.60 -24.82
C GLY A 54 15.74 -14.55 -23.97
N GLN A 55 16.07 -14.71 -22.68
CA GLN A 55 15.24 -15.45 -21.72
C GLN A 55 14.49 -14.50 -20.79
N PRO A 56 13.30 -14.89 -20.30
CA PRO A 56 12.59 -14.15 -19.27
C PRO A 56 13.46 -13.95 -18.01
N PRO A 57 13.31 -12.85 -17.28
CA PRO A 57 14.01 -12.65 -16.02
C PRO A 57 13.53 -13.66 -14.96
N ILE A 58 14.40 -13.96 -14.01
CA ILE A 58 14.05 -14.74 -12.82
C ILE A 58 13.73 -13.76 -11.70
N ALA A 59 12.58 -13.95 -11.02
CA ALA A 59 12.22 -13.20 -9.84
C ALA A 59 12.45 -14.04 -8.57
N ASN A 60 12.42 -13.39 -7.41
CA ASN A 60 12.42 -14.06 -6.10
C ASN A 60 11.03 -14.55 -5.65
N ALA A 61 10.01 -14.43 -6.52
CA ALA A 61 8.74 -15.12 -6.41
C ALA A 61 8.40 -15.76 -7.76
N SER A 62 7.72 -16.90 -7.74
CA SER A 62 7.31 -17.57 -8.98
C SER A 62 6.11 -16.88 -9.64
N VAL A 63 5.92 -17.09 -10.95
CA VAL A 63 4.74 -16.58 -11.68
C VAL A 63 3.46 -17.08 -11.02
N GLN A 64 3.39 -18.36 -10.63
CA GLN A 64 2.22 -18.98 -10.00
C GLN A 64 1.89 -18.37 -8.62
N GLU A 65 2.91 -17.97 -7.85
CA GLU A 65 2.69 -17.24 -6.59
C GLU A 65 2.11 -15.86 -6.82
N LEU A 66 2.48 -15.19 -7.90
CA LEU A 66 2.01 -13.84 -8.21
C LEU A 66 0.64 -13.82 -8.87
N GLU A 67 0.29 -14.83 -9.67
CA GLU A 67 -1.01 -14.95 -10.34
C GLU A 67 -2.19 -14.85 -9.36
N GLN A 68 -2.07 -15.40 -8.14
CA GLN A 68 -3.12 -15.30 -7.12
C GLN A 68 -3.42 -13.87 -6.67
N TYR A 69 -2.52 -12.92 -7.00
CA TYR A 69 -2.64 -11.49 -6.69
C TYR A 69 -2.83 -10.63 -7.94
N ASP A 70 -3.10 -11.25 -9.09
CA ASP A 70 -3.15 -10.58 -10.40
C ASP A 70 -1.88 -9.76 -10.69
N ALA A 71 -0.72 -10.26 -10.23
CA ALA A 71 0.58 -9.61 -10.39
C ALA A 71 1.46 -10.39 -11.37
N TYR A 72 2.13 -9.69 -12.27
CA TYR A 72 2.89 -10.27 -13.37
C TYR A 72 4.24 -9.56 -13.51
N TYR A 73 5.29 -10.31 -13.86
CA TYR A 73 6.60 -9.77 -14.23
C TYR A 73 7.16 -10.37 -15.52
N ALA A 74 6.61 -11.48 -15.95
CA ALA A 74 6.94 -12.15 -17.18
C ALA A 74 5.73 -12.96 -17.65
N GLU A 75 5.67 -13.25 -18.93
CA GLU A 75 4.70 -14.17 -19.53
C GLU A 75 5.41 -15.42 -20.03
N ASP A 76 4.79 -16.56 -19.88
CA ASP A 76 5.28 -17.83 -20.44
C ASP A 76 4.88 -17.91 -21.92
N THR A 77 5.71 -17.32 -22.78
CA THR A 77 5.48 -17.24 -24.22
C THR A 77 6.79 -17.40 -25.00
N GLU A 78 6.71 -18.05 -26.15
CA GLU A 78 7.79 -18.15 -27.13
C GLU A 78 7.85 -16.88 -28.03
N GLU A 79 6.87 -15.99 -27.91
CA GLU A 79 6.82 -14.76 -28.69
C GLU A 79 7.74 -13.69 -28.11
N LYS A 80 8.31 -12.85 -28.99
CA LYS A 80 9.13 -11.71 -28.61
C LYS A 80 8.23 -10.54 -28.23
N VAL A 81 7.75 -10.52 -26.99
CA VAL A 81 6.84 -9.51 -26.45
C VAL A 81 7.55 -8.70 -25.36
N LEU A 82 7.27 -7.40 -25.32
CA LEU A 82 7.70 -6.49 -24.25
C LEU A 82 6.46 -5.82 -23.62
N TYR A 83 6.43 -5.81 -22.30
CA TYR A 83 5.44 -5.06 -21.52
C TYR A 83 6.10 -3.79 -21.01
N LEU A 84 5.64 -2.64 -21.50
CA LEU A 84 6.20 -1.34 -21.11
C LEU A 84 5.49 -0.81 -19.87
N THR A 85 6.27 -0.44 -18.86
CA THR A 85 5.80 0.21 -17.64
C THR A 85 6.54 1.53 -17.41
N PHE A 86 5.83 2.54 -16.91
CA PHE A 86 6.39 3.86 -16.60
C PHE A 86 6.00 4.28 -15.19
N ASP A 87 6.99 4.58 -14.34
CA ASP A 87 6.77 5.13 -13.01
C ASP A 87 6.80 6.66 -13.08
N CYS A 88 5.66 7.30 -12.79
CA CYS A 88 5.48 8.74 -12.93
C CYS A 88 5.36 9.42 -11.57
N GLY A 89 6.46 10.02 -11.09
CA GLY A 89 6.54 10.77 -9.84
C GLY A 89 6.13 12.24 -9.99
N TYR A 90 6.60 12.91 -11.04
CA TYR A 90 6.27 14.29 -11.40
C TYR A 90 6.45 14.50 -12.91
N GLU A 91 5.76 15.53 -13.45
CA GLU A 91 5.88 15.90 -14.87
C GLU A 91 7.02 16.89 -15.07
N ASN A 92 7.89 16.58 -16.01
CA ASN A 92 9.04 17.42 -16.38
C ASN A 92 9.17 17.69 -17.89
N GLY A 93 8.07 17.52 -18.63
CA GLY A 93 8.01 17.71 -20.09
C GLY A 93 8.26 16.43 -20.91
N ASN A 94 8.53 15.30 -20.27
CA ASN A 94 8.80 14.04 -20.98
C ASN A 94 7.53 13.23 -21.25
N THR A 95 6.55 13.27 -20.37
CA THR A 95 5.34 12.45 -20.52
C THR A 95 4.59 12.69 -21.82
N PRO A 96 4.39 13.93 -22.29
CA PRO A 96 3.76 14.16 -23.60
C PRO A 96 4.52 13.49 -24.76
N LEU A 97 5.84 13.54 -24.73
CA LEU A 97 6.70 12.94 -25.78
C LEU A 97 6.62 11.41 -25.76
N ILE A 98 6.54 10.81 -24.57
CA ILE A 98 6.36 9.36 -24.41
C ILE A 98 5.00 8.95 -24.98
N LEU A 99 3.92 9.65 -24.61
CA LEU A 99 2.59 9.37 -25.11
C LEU A 99 2.49 9.54 -26.63
N ASP A 100 3.13 10.57 -27.20
CA ASP A 100 3.20 10.77 -28.64
C ASP A 100 3.90 9.60 -29.35
N ALA A 101 4.99 9.10 -28.76
CA ALA A 101 5.71 7.95 -29.30
C ALA A 101 4.88 6.66 -29.23
N LEU A 102 4.25 6.38 -28.08
CA LEU A 102 3.37 5.23 -27.90
C LEU A 102 2.22 5.25 -28.91
N LYS A 103 1.55 6.39 -29.04
CA LYS A 103 0.47 6.60 -29.99
C LYS A 103 0.92 6.41 -31.45
N LYS A 104 2.06 6.98 -31.82
CA LYS A 104 2.64 6.85 -33.17
C LYS A 104 2.86 5.38 -33.56
N HIS A 105 3.26 4.56 -32.61
CA HIS A 105 3.57 3.15 -32.82
C HIS A 105 2.41 2.21 -32.46
N ASN A 106 1.25 2.75 -31.99
CA ASN A 106 0.10 1.99 -31.51
C ASN A 106 0.49 0.95 -30.44
N VAL A 107 1.27 1.37 -29.46
CA VAL A 107 1.79 0.54 -28.36
C VAL A 107 1.08 0.94 -27.06
N PRO A 108 0.32 0.04 -26.43
CA PRO A 108 -0.20 0.26 -25.09
C PRO A 108 0.93 0.15 -24.07
N ALA A 109 0.77 0.83 -22.92
CA ALA A 109 1.70 0.77 -21.81
C ALA A 109 0.95 0.87 -20.47
N THR A 110 1.62 0.51 -19.39
CA THR A 110 1.09 0.71 -18.03
C THR A 110 1.83 1.87 -17.36
N PHE A 111 1.07 2.81 -16.78
CA PHE A 111 1.61 3.94 -16.04
C PHE A 111 1.29 3.82 -14.56
N PHE A 112 2.31 3.79 -13.72
CA PHE A 112 2.18 3.86 -12.27
C PHE A 112 2.35 5.32 -11.84
N VAL A 113 1.24 5.96 -11.47
CA VAL A 113 1.19 7.39 -11.17
C VAL A 113 1.00 7.64 -9.68
N VAL A 114 1.82 8.49 -9.07
CA VAL A 114 1.65 8.89 -7.67
C VAL A 114 0.58 9.98 -7.54
N GLY A 115 0.00 10.15 -6.34
CA GLY A 115 -1.07 11.10 -6.10
C GLY A 115 -0.72 12.56 -6.43
N THR A 116 0.56 12.96 -6.28
CA THR A 116 1.04 14.29 -6.69
C THR A 116 1.00 14.47 -8.21
N PHE A 117 1.38 13.45 -8.97
CA PHE A 117 1.31 13.50 -10.43
C PHE A 117 -0.14 13.67 -10.91
N ILE A 118 -1.09 12.92 -10.32
CA ILE A 118 -2.52 13.02 -10.66
C ILE A 118 -3.05 14.43 -10.42
N ARG A 119 -2.67 15.04 -9.29
CA ARG A 119 -3.13 16.38 -8.90
C ARG A 119 -2.51 17.47 -9.76
N ASP A 120 -1.22 17.36 -10.06
CA ASP A 120 -0.45 18.44 -10.66
C ASP A 120 -0.44 18.36 -12.21
N SER A 121 -0.75 17.17 -12.77
CA SER A 121 -0.79 16.91 -14.21
C SER A 121 -2.02 16.07 -14.64
N PRO A 122 -3.24 16.49 -14.27
CA PRO A 122 -4.46 15.71 -14.53
C PRO A 122 -4.72 15.49 -16.03
N ASP A 123 -4.31 16.42 -16.89
CA ASP A 123 -4.46 16.29 -18.34
C ASP A 123 -3.61 15.16 -18.90
N MET A 124 -2.44 14.89 -18.32
CA MET A 124 -1.61 13.76 -18.74
C MET A 124 -2.25 12.43 -18.35
N VAL A 125 -2.77 12.34 -17.12
CA VAL A 125 -3.48 11.12 -16.66
C VAL A 125 -4.73 10.86 -17.51
N LYS A 126 -5.48 11.89 -17.83
CA LYS A 126 -6.63 11.78 -18.72
C LYS A 126 -6.22 11.28 -20.10
N ARG A 127 -5.14 11.86 -20.66
CA ARG A 127 -4.61 11.46 -21.95
C ARG A 127 -4.16 10.01 -21.96
N MET A 128 -3.47 9.53 -20.89
CA MET A 128 -3.09 8.11 -20.74
C MET A 128 -4.31 7.20 -20.88
N ALA A 129 -5.39 7.49 -20.14
CA ALA A 129 -6.62 6.70 -20.18
C ALA A 129 -7.33 6.76 -21.54
N GLU A 130 -7.40 7.94 -22.18
CA GLU A 130 -8.06 8.13 -23.49
C GLU A 130 -7.29 7.46 -24.63
N GLU A 131 -5.96 7.31 -24.50
CA GLU A 131 -5.10 6.65 -25.50
C GLU A 131 -4.96 5.14 -25.26
N GLY A 132 -5.62 4.58 -24.23
CA GLY A 132 -5.72 3.13 -24.01
C GLY A 132 -4.56 2.55 -23.17
N HIS A 133 -3.95 3.38 -22.35
CA HIS A 133 -2.90 2.98 -21.41
C HIS A 133 -3.47 2.64 -20.03
#